data_cfa22546af8e99492b4e6d6090a5785b
#
_entry.id   cfa22546af8e99492b4e6d6090a5785b
#
_cell.length_a   1.000
_cell.length_b   1.000
_cell.length_c   1.000
_cell.angle_alpha   90.00
_cell.angle_beta   90.00
_cell.angle_gamma   90.00
#
_symmetry.space_group_name_H-M   'P 1'
#
loop_
_entity.id
_entity.type
_entity.pdbx_description
1 polymer ?
#
loop_
_entity_poly.entity_id
_entity_poly.type
_entity_poly.pdbx_seq_one_letter_code
_entity_poly.pdbx_strand_id
1 'polypeptide(L)'
;MLRLGLAVGGILIFVMGSVCFAQTKQHVASATSPDVQHAIKLAETGHCAEALPSLKKGLAQVSDKELRRNLGLSGVRCAMSQNQPDNALLFLQMLSRDFSHDPDVLYLAVHAYSDLSTRASQELAQYARTSYQAHELNAEALEIGGKWDEAAKEYHAVLQQNPRLPGIHFRLGRLLLSKPNPGPTVAEDAKKEMEQEIEIDPSNAGAEYVLGELARQAGQWPEAVEHFSRAAKLDAGFGDAFLGLGSSLMSQKKFPEAIAPLETAVKLEPANPTAHYSLAVAYTRAGRKEEGEKEFAIHRQMMQKNQPAGAAADSEPQSQGSPQ
;
A
#
# COMPACT_ATOMS: atom_id res chain seq x y z
N MET A 1 69.98 -24.30 -19.10
CA MET A 1 70.39 -25.35 -20.09
C MET A 1 69.30 -25.43 -21.13
N LEU A 2 69.40 -24.71 -22.17
CA LEU A 2 69.89 -24.93 -23.53
C LEU A 2 69.50 -26.25 -24.16
N ARG A 3 68.65 -26.13 -25.18
CA ARG A 3 68.81 -26.63 -26.57
C ARG A 3 67.44 -26.54 -27.25
N LEU A 4 67.18 -25.64 -28.17
CA LEU A 4 67.52 -25.47 -29.60
C LEU A 4 67.38 -26.79 -30.43
N GLY A 5 66.43 -26.77 -31.36
CA GLY A 5 66.29 -27.79 -32.43
C GLY A 5 65.46 -27.19 -33.59
N LEU A 6 66.16 -26.94 -34.68
CA LEU A 6 65.76 -26.36 -35.95
C LEU A 6 64.74 -27.18 -36.77
N ALA A 7 63.88 -26.47 -37.41
CA ALA A 7 63.36 -26.42 -38.78
C ALA A 7 63.53 -27.67 -39.72
N VAL A 8 62.46 -27.98 -40.42
CA VAL A 8 62.43 -28.22 -41.89
C VAL A 8 61.09 -27.85 -42.48
N GLY A 9 61.14 -27.10 -43.55
CA GLY A 9 59.97 -26.55 -44.27
C GLY A 9 59.31 -27.63 -45.16
N GLY A 10 58.04 -27.37 -45.38
CA GLY A 10 57.23 -28.07 -46.35
C GLY A 10 56.19 -27.11 -46.91
N ILE A 11 56.42 -26.66 -48.11
CA ILE A 11 55.48 -25.90 -48.93
C ILE A 11 54.37 -26.84 -49.35
N LEU A 12 53.14 -26.59 -48.87
CA LEU A 12 51.93 -27.23 -49.39
C LEU A 12 51.03 -26.14 -49.98
N ILE A 13 50.87 -26.19 -51.25
CA ILE A 13 49.97 -25.39 -52.07
C ILE A 13 48.53 -25.74 -51.65
N PHE A 14 47.82 -24.81 -51.01
CA PHE A 14 46.41 -24.98 -50.74
C PHE A 14 45.58 -24.30 -51.83
N VAL A 15 44.92 -25.13 -52.59
CA VAL A 15 43.90 -24.74 -53.56
C VAL A 15 42.72 -24.12 -52.82
N MET A 16 42.44 -22.85 -53.07
CA MET A 16 41.25 -22.18 -52.58
C MET A 16 40.00 -22.75 -53.21
N GLY A 17 39.35 -23.64 -52.50
CA GLY A 17 37.95 -23.99 -52.75
C GLY A 17 37.04 -22.99 -52.04
N SER A 18 36.40 -22.07 -52.78
CA SER A 18 35.35 -21.21 -52.24
C SER A 18 34.12 -22.04 -51.87
N VAL A 19 34.02 -22.39 -50.57
CA VAL A 19 32.80 -22.96 -50.03
C VAL A 19 31.88 -21.77 -49.69
N CYS A 20 30.89 -21.55 -50.56
CA CYS A 20 29.79 -20.62 -50.33
C CYS A 20 28.94 -21.16 -49.16
N PHE A 21 29.21 -20.69 -47.91
CA PHE A 21 28.28 -20.90 -46.81
C PHE A 21 27.04 -20.08 -47.09
N ALA A 22 26.03 -20.70 -47.65
CA ALA A 22 24.67 -20.19 -47.61
C ALA A 22 24.25 -20.14 -46.13
N GLN A 23 24.35 -18.94 -45.53
CA GLN A 23 23.67 -18.63 -44.24
C GLN A 23 22.18 -18.76 -44.50
N THR A 24 21.61 -19.92 -44.24
CA THR A 24 20.20 -20.07 -43.98
C THR A 24 19.86 -19.23 -42.73
N LYS A 25 19.50 -17.99 -42.95
CA LYS A 25 18.70 -17.25 -41.96
C LYS A 25 17.47 -18.13 -41.72
N GLN A 26 17.49 -18.90 -40.62
CA GLN A 26 16.25 -19.37 -40.05
C GLN A 26 15.43 -18.12 -39.75
N HIS A 27 14.51 -17.78 -40.63
CA HIS A 27 13.35 -16.98 -40.29
C HIS A 27 12.63 -17.77 -39.18
N VAL A 28 12.92 -17.43 -37.92
CA VAL A 28 11.96 -17.66 -36.88
C VAL A 28 10.72 -16.96 -37.35
N ALA A 29 9.77 -17.73 -37.83
CA ALA A 29 8.48 -17.21 -38.25
C ALA A 29 7.93 -16.45 -37.04
N SER A 30 8.00 -15.13 -37.09
CA SER A 30 7.27 -14.26 -36.22
C SER A 30 5.83 -14.78 -36.34
N ALA A 31 5.25 -15.20 -35.21
CA ALA A 31 3.85 -15.57 -35.21
C ALA A 31 3.14 -14.36 -35.76
N THR A 32 2.60 -14.56 -36.95
CA THR A 32 2.11 -13.48 -37.73
C THR A 32 0.98 -12.84 -36.96
N SER A 33 0.98 -11.52 -36.87
CA SER A 33 -0.11 -10.68 -36.46
C SER A 33 -1.54 -11.27 -36.68
N PRO A 34 -1.82 -12.02 -37.78
CA PRO A 34 -3.10 -12.65 -38.00
C PRO A 34 -3.56 -13.69 -36.98
N ASP A 35 -2.66 -14.55 -36.48
CA ASP A 35 -3.04 -15.61 -35.51
C ASP A 35 -3.44 -15.04 -34.18
N VAL A 36 -2.72 -14.00 -33.71
CA VAL A 36 -3.02 -13.32 -32.45
C VAL A 36 -4.28 -12.45 -32.61
N GLN A 37 -4.46 -11.77 -33.73
CA GLN A 37 -5.68 -11.00 -33.99
C GLN A 37 -6.92 -11.91 -34.03
N HIS A 38 -6.80 -13.08 -34.64
CA HIS A 38 -7.86 -14.08 -34.64
C HIS A 38 -8.16 -14.58 -33.22
N ALA A 39 -7.12 -14.85 -32.39
CA ALA A 39 -7.29 -15.27 -31.01
C ALA A 39 -7.94 -14.18 -30.15
N ILE A 40 -7.60 -12.90 -30.34
CA ILE A 40 -8.27 -11.78 -29.68
C ILE A 40 -9.77 -11.76 -30.04
N LYS A 41 -10.09 -11.93 -31.33
CA LYS A 41 -11.49 -11.98 -31.79
C LYS A 41 -12.27 -13.17 -31.23
N LEU A 42 -11.64 -14.35 -31.11
CA LEU A 42 -12.21 -15.50 -30.39
C LEU A 42 -12.49 -15.19 -28.94
N ALA A 43 -11.56 -14.51 -28.27
CA ALA A 43 -11.73 -14.08 -26.88
C ALA A 43 -12.90 -13.11 -26.70
N GLU A 44 -13.04 -12.14 -27.60
CA GLU A 44 -14.15 -11.18 -27.60
C GLU A 44 -15.53 -11.84 -27.81
N THR A 45 -15.57 -12.94 -28.53
CA THR A 45 -16.79 -13.73 -28.78
C THR A 45 -17.01 -14.85 -27.73
N GLY A 46 -16.18 -14.91 -26.68
CA GLY A 46 -16.33 -15.87 -25.58
C GLY A 46 -15.69 -17.25 -25.83
N HIS A 47 -15.02 -17.48 -26.97
CA HIS A 47 -14.33 -18.73 -27.30
C HIS A 47 -12.95 -18.82 -26.63
N CYS A 48 -12.93 -18.61 -25.30
CA CYS A 48 -11.71 -18.47 -24.52
C CYS A 48 -10.82 -19.72 -24.53
N ALA A 49 -11.41 -20.92 -24.55
CA ALA A 49 -10.64 -22.17 -24.58
C ALA A 49 -9.81 -22.31 -25.88
N GLU A 50 -10.33 -21.84 -27.00
CA GLU A 50 -9.65 -21.86 -28.28
C GLU A 50 -8.63 -20.70 -28.40
N ALA A 51 -8.93 -19.55 -27.80
CA ALA A 51 -8.10 -18.35 -27.88
C ALA A 51 -6.81 -18.47 -27.06
N LEU A 52 -6.87 -19.01 -25.83
CA LEU A 52 -5.79 -18.99 -24.84
C LEU A 52 -4.45 -19.54 -25.34
N PRO A 53 -4.37 -20.67 -26.07
CA PRO A 53 -3.09 -21.20 -26.56
C PRO A 53 -2.36 -20.21 -27.48
N SER A 54 -3.10 -19.56 -28.40
CA SER A 54 -2.55 -18.60 -29.34
C SER A 54 -2.20 -17.27 -28.66
N LEU A 55 -3.02 -16.79 -27.71
CA LEU A 55 -2.72 -15.62 -26.90
C LEU A 55 -1.44 -15.84 -26.09
N LYS A 56 -1.29 -17.00 -25.44
CA LYS A 56 -0.09 -17.35 -24.66
C LYS A 56 1.18 -17.40 -25.53
N LYS A 57 1.09 -18.01 -26.70
CA LYS A 57 2.19 -18.04 -27.67
C LYS A 57 2.57 -16.62 -28.13
N GLY A 58 1.59 -15.74 -28.30
CA GLY A 58 1.77 -14.35 -28.72
C GLY A 58 2.54 -13.50 -27.69
N LEU A 59 2.55 -13.84 -26.40
CA LEU A 59 3.27 -13.08 -25.36
C LEU A 59 4.76 -12.86 -25.70
N ALA A 60 5.41 -13.86 -26.28
CA ALA A 60 6.83 -13.79 -26.63
C ALA A 60 7.09 -13.22 -28.02
N GLN A 61 6.09 -13.12 -28.86
CA GLN A 61 6.25 -12.90 -30.31
C GLN A 61 5.72 -11.54 -30.78
N VAL A 62 4.72 -10.97 -30.09
CA VAL A 62 4.11 -9.69 -30.44
C VAL A 62 4.94 -8.54 -29.90
N SER A 63 5.44 -7.70 -30.82
CA SER A 63 6.17 -6.46 -30.50
C SER A 63 5.35 -5.19 -30.72
N ASP A 64 4.30 -5.26 -31.56
CA ASP A 64 3.39 -4.14 -31.72
C ASP A 64 2.67 -3.81 -30.41
N LYS A 65 2.74 -2.55 -29.98
CA LYS A 65 2.32 -2.11 -28.65
C LYS A 65 0.82 -2.25 -28.44
N GLU A 66 0.02 -1.88 -29.43
CA GLU A 66 -1.44 -1.94 -29.32
C GLU A 66 -1.95 -3.38 -29.35
N LEU A 67 -1.44 -4.18 -30.29
CA LEU A 67 -1.77 -5.59 -30.38
C LEU A 67 -1.35 -6.34 -29.10
N ARG A 68 -0.19 -6.02 -28.53
CA ARG A 68 0.32 -6.60 -27.29
C ARG A 68 -0.55 -6.25 -26.09
N ARG A 69 -1.04 -5.01 -26.03
CA ARG A 69 -2.02 -4.58 -25.01
C ARG A 69 -3.32 -5.39 -25.11
N ASN A 70 -3.91 -5.45 -26.30
CA ASN A 70 -5.16 -6.15 -26.54
C ASN A 70 -5.04 -7.66 -26.30
N LEU A 71 -3.91 -8.25 -26.69
CA LEU A 71 -3.56 -9.64 -26.37
C LEU A 71 -3.56 -9.89 -24.85
N GLY A 72 -2.92 -9.01 -24.08
CA GLY A 72 -2.85 -9.14 -22.63
C GLY A 72 -4.21 -9.03 -21.97
N LEU A 73 -5.00 -8.01 -22.31
CA LEU A 73 -6.33 -7.81 -21.77
C LEU A 73 -7.26 -9.00 -22.09
N SER A 74 -7.24 -9.49 -23.32
CA SER A 74 -8.00 -10.68 -23.72
C SER A 74 -7.50 -11.94 -23.03
N GLY A 75 -6.19 -12.08 -22.87
CA GLY A 75 -5.56 -13.20 -22.18
C GLY A 75 -5.95 -13.30 -20.71
N VAL A 76 -5.94 -12.20 -19.96
CA VAL A 76 -6.41 -12.18 -18.56
C VAL A 76 -7.88 -12.58 -18.48
N ARG A 77 -8.76 -11.95 -19.27
CA ARG A 77 -10.20 -12.25 -19.25
C ARG A 77 -10.47 -13.72 -19.55
N CYS A 78 -9.85 -14.26 -20.59
CA CYS A 78 -10.01 -15.66 -20.94
C CYS A 78 -9.43 -16.62 -19.90
N ALA A 79 -8.25 -16.34 -19.35
CA ALA A 79 -7.66 -17.18 -18.34
C ALA A 79 -8.51 -17.23 -17.06
N MET A 80 -9.05 -16.08 -16.63
CA MET A 80 -9.97 -16.03 -15.49
C MET A 80 -11.25 -16.79 -15.76
N SER A 81 -11.88 -16.63 -16.93
CA SER A 81 -13.11 -17.36 -17.29
C SER A 81 -12.93 -18.87 -17.39
N GLN A 82 -11.72 -19.33 -17.74
CA GLN A 82 -11.37 -20.75 -17.85
C GLN A 82 -10.80 -21.34 -16.55
N ASN A 83 -10.81 -20.57 -15.44
CA ASN A 83 -10.23 -21.00 -14.16
C ASN A 83 -8.75 -21.40 -14.26
N GLN A 84 -7.96 -20.60 -14.98
CA GLN A 84 -6.53 -20.81 -15.20
C GLN A 84 -5.71 -19.65 -14.56
N PRO A 85 -5.58 -19.59 -13.22
CA PRO A 85 -4.95 -18.47 -12.51
C PRO A 85 -3.50 -18.22 -12.93
N ASP A 86 -2.72 -19.27 -13.16
CA ASP A 86 -1.31 -19.14 -13.58
C ASP A 86 -1.20 -18.43 -14.93
N ASN A 87 -2.09 -18.73 -15.87
CA ASN A 87 -2.11 -18.05 -17.15
C ASN A 87 -2.57 -16.58 -17.01
N ALA A 88 -3.53 -16.30 -16.14
CA ALA A 88 -3.94 -14.92 -15.85
C ALA A 88 -2.77 -14.10 -15.29
N LEU A 89 -2.00 -14.65 -14.35
CA LEU A 89 -0.82 -14.00 -13.79
C LEU A 89 0.26 -13.70 -14.83
N LEU A 90 0.50 -14.59 -15.81
CA LEU A 90 1.45 -14.34 -16.90
C LEU A 90 1.05 -13.11 -17.74
N PHE A 91 -0.22 -13.00 -18.10
CA PHE A 91 -0.71 -11.85 -18.84
C PHE A 91 -0.69 -10.57 -18.00
N LEU A 92 -1.08 -10.64 -16.72
CA LEU A 92 -1.03 -9.50 -15.79
C LEU A 92 0.39 -8.97 -15.60
N GLN A 93 1.38 -9.85 -15.45
CA GLN A 93 2.78 -9.45 -15.32
C GLN A 93 3.27 -8.68 -16.55
N MET A 94 2.93 -9.16 -17.76
CA MET A 94 3.27 -8.47 -18.98
C MET A 94 2.57 -7.10 -19.07
N LEU A 95 1.29 -7.03 -18.76
CA LEU A 95 0.51 -5.79 -18.79
C LEU A 95 1.03 -4.78 -17.79
N SER A 96 1.29 -5.18 -16.55
CA SER A 96 1.79 -4.29 -15.50
C SER A 96 3.18 -3.72 -15.81
N ARG A 97 4.04 -4.51 -16.47
CA ARG A 97 5.36 -4.06 -16.90
C ARG A 97 5.28 -3.08 -18.08
N ASP A 98 4.52 -3.43 -19.10
CA ASP A 98 4.55 -2.74 -20.40
C ASP A 98 3.52 -1.58 -20.47
N PHE A 99 2.50 -1.58 -19.57
CA PHE A 99 1.36 -0.65 -19.54
C PHE A 99 0.96 -0.23 -18.11
N SER A 100 1.93 0.06 -17.27
CA SER A 100 1.77 0.30 -15.82
C SER A 100 0.78 1.41 -15.44
N HIS A 101 0.52 2.37 -16.32
CA HIS A 101 -0.37 3.52 -16.08
C HIS A 101 -1.61 3.52 -16.97
N ASP A 102 -1.87 2.43 -17.69
CA ASP A 102 -3.05 2.31 -18.54
C ASP A 102 -4.29 2.03 -17.66
N PRO A 103 -5.35 2.87 -17.75
CA PRO A 103 -6.54 2.73 -16.89
C PRO A 103 -7.25 1.39 -17.05
N ASP A 104 -7.35 0.85 -18.28
CA ASP A 104 -8.02 -0.43 -18.53
C ASP A 104 -7.21 -1.60 -17.94
N VAL A 105 -5.87 -1.50 -18.01
CA VAL A 105 -4.98 -2.49 -17.40
C VAL A 105 -5.09 -2.45 -15.87
N LEU A 106 -5.06 -1.26 -15.27
CA LEU A 106 -5.21 -1.09 -13.83
C LEU A 106 -6.58 -1.59 -13.36
N TYR A 107 -7.65 -1.25 -14.07
CA TYR A 107 -8.99 -1.71 -13.76
C TYR A 107 -9.11 -3.24 -13.82
N LEU A 108 -8.62 -3.84 -14.90
CA LEU A 108 -8.62 -5.30 -15.07
C LEU A 108 -7.77 -6.00 -13.98
N ALA A 109 -6.62 -5.43 -13.64
CA ALA A 109 -5.72 -5.96 -12.62
C ALA A 109 -6.40 -5.97 -11.24
N VAL A 110 -7.09 -4.89 -10.85
CA VAL A 110 -7.85 -4.83 -9.59
C VAL A 110 -8.85 -5.99 -9.50
N HIS A 111 -9.65 -6.21 -10.55
CA HIS A 111 -10.65 -7.28 -10.56
C HIS A 111 -10.02 -8.68 -10.57
N ALA A 112 -8.99 -8.88 -11.38
CA ALA A 112 -8.32 -10.17 -11.47
C ALA A 112 -7.61 -10.55 -10.15
N TYR A 113 -6.89 -9.63 -9.51
CA TYR A 113 -6.25 -9.88 -8.21
C TYR A 113 -7.27 -10.09 -7.10
N SER A 114 -8.40 -9.38 -7.11
CA SER A 114 -9.49 -9.58 -6.15
C SER A 114 -10.10 -10.98 -6.28
N ASP A 115 -10.36 -11.45 -7.50
CA ASP A 115 -10.89 -12.80 -7.74
C ASP A 115 -9.87 -13.89 -7.35
N LEU A 116 -8.59 -13.72 -7.68
CA LEU A 116 -7.52 -14.62 -7.27
C LEU A 116 -7.38 -14.69 -5.74
N SER A 117 -7.44 -13.54 -5.06
CA SER A 117 -7.42 -13.46 -3.60
C SER A 117 -8.62 -14.20 -2.98
N THR A 118 -9.82 -13.98 -3.53
CA THR A 118 -11.04 -14.65 -3.06
C THR A 118 -10.93 -16.18 -3.21
N ARG A 119 -10.41 -16.66 -4.33
CA ARG A 119 -10.22 -18.13 -4.56
C ARG A 119 -9.22 -18.70 -3.58
N ALA A 120 -8.06 -18.04 -3.38
CA ALA A 120 -7.06 -18.47 -2.42
C ALA A 120 -7.63 -18.54 -0.98
N SER A 121 -8.44 -17.55 -0.60
CA SER A 121 -9.13 -17.55 0.70
C SER A 121 -10.13 -18.70 0.84
N GLN A 122 -10.88 -19.02 -0.24
CA GLN A 122 -11.80 -20.16 -0.25
C GLN A 122 -11.04 -21.49 -0.14
N GLU A 123 -9.93 -21.67 -0.84
CA GLU A 123 -9.09 -22.86 -0.74
C GLU A 123 -8.52 -23.00 0.68
N LEU A 124 -8.03 -21.93 1.29
CA LEU A 124 -7.56 -21.95 2.66
C LEU A 124 -8.68 -22.37 3.62
N ALA A 125 -9.89 -21.80 3.47
CA ALA A 125 -11.05 -22.16 4.28
C ALA A 125 -11.51 -23.62 4.05
N GLN A 126 -11.27 -24.18 2.88
CA GLN A 126 -11.63 -25.56 2.55
C GLN A 126 -10.61 -26.56 3.11
N TYR A 127 -9.31 -26.31 2.91
CA TYR A 127 -8.26 -27.30 3.19
C TYR A 127 -7.55 -27.10 4.53
N ALA A 128 -7.60 -25.89 5.10
CA ALA A 128 -6.89 -25.54 6.33
C ALA A 128 -7.75 -24.68 7.29
N ARG A 129 -9.03 -24.99 7.40
CA ARG A 129 -10.03 -24.20 8.15
C ARG A 129 -9.62 -23.84 9.58
N THR A 130 -8.88 -24.71 10.25
CA THR A 130 -8.47 -24.55 11.65
C THR A 130 -7.04 -24.02 11.79
N SER A 131 -6.41 -23.62 10.69
CA SER A 131 -5.07 -23.01 10.75
C SER A 131 -5.15 -21.58 11.26
N TYR A 132 -4.06 -21.08 11.86
CA TYR A 132 -4.02 -19.68 12.33
C TYR A 132 -4.22 -18.71 11.18
N GLN A 133 -3.75 -19.03 9.96
CA GLN A 133 -3.95 -18.19 8.77
C GLN A 133 -5.44 -18.08 8.39
N ALA A 134 -6.20 -19.18 8.50
CA ALA A 134 -7.63 -19.15 8.24
C ALA A 134 -8.36 -18.31 9.30
N HIS A 135 -8.00 -18.44 10.58
CA HIS A 135 -8.51 -17.61 11.66
C HIS A 135 -8.17 -16.13 11.45
N GLU A 136 -6.93 -15.80 11.02
CA GLU A 136 -6.52 -14.43 10.74
C GLU A 136 -7.35 -13.80 9.62
N LEU A 137 -7.49 -14.47 8.46
CA LEU A 137 -8.31 -13.97 7.36
C LEU A 137 -9.80 -13.84 7.73
N ASN A 138 -10.32 -14.77 8.55
CA ASN A 138 -11.69 -14.68 9.04
C ASN A 138 -11.87 -13.49 9.98
N ALA A 139 -10.91 -13.23 10.87
CA ALA A 139 -10.91 -12.06 11.74
C ALA A 139 -10.94 -10.75 10.95
N GLU A 140 -10.09 -10.63 9.91
CA GLU A 140 -10.06 -9.47 9.03
C GLU A 140 -11.40 -9.24 8.30
N ALA A 141 -12.00 -10.31 7.78
CA ALA A 141 -13.30 -10.23 7.11
C ALA A 141 -14.43 -9.82 8.08
N LEU A 142 -14.40 -10.33 9.31
CA LEU A 142 -15.35 -9.98 10.37
C LEU A 142 -15.18 -8.52 10.83
N GLU A 143 -13.93 -8.03 10.93
CA GLU A 143 -13.61 -6.64 11.25
C GLU A 143 -14.19 -5.69 10.19
N ILE A 144 -13.96 -5.96 8.90
CA ILE A 144 -14.55 -5.20 7.79
C ILE A 144 -16.08 -5.22 7.84
N GLY A 145 -16.66 -6.34 8.23
CA GLY A 145 -18.11 -6.51 8.41
C GLY A 145 -18.69 -5.88 9.68
N GLY A 146 -17.87 -5.22 10.52
CA GLY A 146 -18.30 -4.62 11.79
C GLY A 146 -18.68 -5.63 12.87
N LYS A 147 -18.25 -6.88 12.73
CA LYS A 147 -18.51 -7.96 13.69
C LYS A 147 -17.39 -8.09 14.71
N TRP A 148 -17.22 -7.04 15.51
CA TRP A 148 -16.07 -6.82 16.40
C TRP A 148 -15.81 -7.98 17.39
N ASP A 149 -16.86 -8.50 18.03
CA ASP A 149 -16.71 -9.57 19.03
C ASP A 149 -16.38 -10.92 18.39
N GLU A 150 -16.86 -11.16 17.19
CA GLU A 150 -16.53 -12.37 16.41
C GLU A 150 -15.08 -12.27 15.91
N ALA A 151 -14.67 -11.11 15.40
CA ALA A 151 -13.30 -10.86 14.97
C ALA A 151 -12.29 -11.04 16.12
N ALA A 152 -12.58 -10.52 17.31
CA ALA A 152 -11.73 -10.71 18.48
C ALA A 152 -11.53 -12.19 18.84
N LYS A 153 -12.58 -13.00 18.76
CA LYS A 153 -12.49 -14.46 19.01
C LYS A 153 -11.57 -15.15 18.02
N GLU A 154 -11.62 -14.75 16.76
CA GLU A 154 -10.74 -15.30 15.73
C GLU A 154 -9.28 -14.89 15.94
N TYR A 155 -9.00 -13.62 16.29
CA TYR A 155 -7.64 -13.19 16.65
C TYR A 155 -7.11 -13.94 17.90
N HIS A 156 -7.95 -14.18 18.89
CA HIS A 156 -7.54 -15.01 20.04
C HIS A 156 -7.26 -16.48 19.59
N ALA A 157 -7.98 -17.03 18.64
CA ALA A 157 -7.69 -18.36 18.10
C ALA A 157 -6.35 -18.40 17.35
N VAL A 158 -5.97 -17.31 16.67
CA VAL A 158 -4.61 -17.15 16.11
C VAL A 158 -3.57 -17.20 17.21
N LEU A 159 -3.73 -16.41 18.29
CA LEU A 159 -2.79 -16.32 19.40
C LEU A 159 -2.70 -17.62 20.21
N GLN A 160 -3.76 -18.42 20.28
CA GLN A 160 -3.71 -19.76 20.90
C GLN A 160 -2.77 -20.71 20.13
N GLN A 161 -2.71 -20.60 18.80
CA GLN A 161 -1.85 -21.44 17.97
C GLN A 161 -0.43 -20.86 17.83
N ASN A 162 -0.33 -19.55 17.74
CA ASN A 162 0.93 -18.84 17.56
C ASN A 162 1.00 -17.58 18.47
N PRO A 163 1.34 -17.75 19.75
CA PRO A 163 1.28 -16.65 20.75
C PRO A 163 2.24 -15.48 20.47
N ARG A 164 3.23 -15.66 19.61
CA ARG A 164 4.24 -14.65 19.28
C ARG A 164 4.20 -14.26 17.79
N LEU A 165 3.05 -14.39 17.14
CA LEU A 165 2.88 -13.92 15.77
C LEU A 165 2.82 -12.38 15.75
N PRO A 166 3.81 -11.70 15.12
CA PRO A 166 3.82 -10.23 15.09
C PRO A 166 2.57 -9.67 14.40
N GLY A 167 2.08 -8.55 14.90
CA GLY A 167 0.96 -7.82 14.33
C GLY A 167 -0.42 -8.23 14.86
N ILE A 168 -0.58 -9.39 15.49
CA ILE A 168 -1.90 -9.86 15.93
C ILE A 168 -2.37 -9.12 17.18
N HIS A 169 -1.51 -8.91 18.16
CA HIS A 169 -1.82 -8.10 19.33
C HIS A 169 -2.14 -6.65 18.93
N PHE A 170 -1.39 -6.08 17.99
CA PHE A 170 -1.68 -4.75 17.47
C PHE A 170 -3.07 -4.68 16.80
N ARG A 171 -3.43 -5.67 15.96
CA ARG A 171 -4.77 -5.75 15.34
C ARG A 171 -5.87 -5.87 16.40
N LEU A 172 -5.68 -6.75 17.40
CA LEU A 172 -6.64 -6.94 18.48
C LEU A 172 -6.85 -5.67 19.30
N GLY A 173 -5.78 -4.99 19.69
CA GLY A 173 -5.88 -3.73 20.43
C GLY A 173 -6.57 -2.62 19.61
N ARG A 174 -6.26 -2.49 18.32
CA ARG A 174 -6.99 -1.58 17.42
C ARG A 174 -8.47 -1.93 17.29
N LEU A 175 -8.77 -3.21 17.17
CA LEU A 175 -10.15 -3.71 17.09
C LEU A 175 -10.95 -3.30 18.33
N LEU A 176 -10.38 -3.47 19.52
CA LEU A 176 -11.00 -3.07 20.80
C LEU A 176 -11.33 -1.57 20.81
N LEU A 177 -10.40 -0.71 20.37
CA LEU A 177 -10.58 0.74 20.31
C LEU A 177 -11.57 1.19 19.23
N SER A 178 -11.74 0.42 18.17
CA SER A 178 -12.65 0.74 17.04
C SER A 178 -14.10 0.32 17.30
N LYS A 179 -14.35 -0.48 18.34
CA LYS A 179 -15.67 -0.99 18.65
C LYS A 179 -16.62 0.14 19.05
N PRO A 180 -17.81 0.26 18.42
CA PRO A 180 -18.83 1.20 18.87
C PRO A 180 -19.29 0.91 20.32
N ASN A 181 -19.44 1.94 21.12
CA ASN A 181 -19.82 1.83 22.53
C ASN A 181 -18.92 0.86 23.32
N PRO A 182 -17.61 1.13 23.39
CA PRO A 182 -16.67 0.26 24.08
C PRO A 182 -16.97 0.24 25.57
N GLY A 183 -16.64 -0.89 26.22
CA GLY A 183 -16.73 -1.01 27.68
C GLY A 183 -15.75 -0.07 28.40
N PRO A 184 -15.92 0.11 29.71
CA PRO A 184 -15.11 1.02 30.51
C PRO A 184 -13.62 0.62 30.60
N THR A 185 -13.29 -0.65 30.34
CA THR A 185 -11.92 -1.18 30.40
C THR A 185 -11.19 -1.16 29.08
N VAL A 186 -11.85 -0.71 28.00
CA VAL A 186 -11.31 -0.82 26.63
C VAL A 186 -9.93 -0.20 26.45
N ALA A 187 -9.68 0.94 27.08
CA ALA A 187 -8.37 1.61 27.00
C ALA A 187 -7.26 0.77 27.65
N GLU A 188 -7.56 0.17 28.81
CA GLU A 188 -6.62 -0.69 29.55
C GLU A 188 -6.39 -2.02 28.81
N ASP A 189 -7.46 -2.61 28.26
CA ASP A 189 -7.36 -3.84 27.50
C ASP A 189 -6.56 -3.61 26.21
N ALA A 190 -6.80 -2.51 25.49
CA ALA A 190 -6.03 -2.14 24.31
C ALA A 190 -4.56 -1.83 24.66
N LYS A 191 -4.30 -1.13 25.77
CA LYS A 191 -2.93 -0.87 26.25
C LYS A 191 -2.16 -2.17 26.43
N LYS A 192 -2.76 -3.14 27.10
CA LYS A 192 -2.19 -4.47 27.29
C LYS A 192 -1.82 -5.15 25.98
N GLU A 193 -2.72 -5.12 25.01
CA GLU A 193 -2.46 -5.71 23.69
C GLU A 193 -1.30 -5.02 22.98
N MET A 194 -1.20 -3.68 23.05
CA MET A 194 -0.09 -2.93 22.47
C MET A 194 1.25 -3.22 23.16
N GLU A 195 1.25 -3.34 24.48
CA GLU A 195 2.45 -3.72 25.24
C GLU A 195 2.95 -5.11 24.85
N GLN A 196 2.04 -6.09 24.66
CA GLN A 196 2.39 -7.43 24.19
C GLN A 196 2.93 -7.41 22.76
N GLU A 197 2.36 -6.57 21.88
CA GLU A 197 2.90 -6.41 20.53
C GLU A 197 4.35 -5.90 20.56
N ILE A 198 4.65 -4.90 21.39
CA ILE A 198 6.02 -4.35 21.50
C ILE A 198 7.01 -5.37 22.09
N GLU A 199 6.56 -6.27 22.97
CA GLU A 199 7.40 -7.38 23.43
C GLU A 199 7.74 -8.39 22.34
N ILE A 200 6.86 -8.53 21.33
CA ILE A 200 7.02 -9.43 20.18
C ILE A 200 7.77 -8.74 19.06
N ASP A 201 7.33 -7.54 18.69
CA ASP A 201 7.91 -6.69 17.67
C ASP A 201 8.20 -5.28 18.20
N PRO A 202 9.40 -5.05 18.77
CA PRO A 202 9.82 -3.73 19.25
C PRO A 202 9.92 -2.66 18.16
N SER A 203 9.80 -3.04 16.87
CA SER A 203 9.84 -2.12 15.74
C SER A 203 8.46 -1.64 15.28
N ASN A 204 7.39 -2.04 15.94
CA ASN A 204 6.02 -1.66 15.59
C ASN A 204 5.74 -0.21 15.99
N ALA A 205 6.00 0.73 15.06
CA ALA A 205 5.72 2.15 15.25
C ALA A 205 4.24 2.44 15.52
N GLY A 206 3.33 1.65 14.94
CA GLY A 206 1.90 1.78 15.15
C GLY A 206 1.48 1.47 16.59
N ALA A 207 2.06 0.44 17.21
CA ALA A 207 1.77 0.08 18.58
C ALA A 207 2.27 1.17 19.55
N GLU A 208 3.48 1.70 19.33
CA GLU A 208 4.01 2.84 20.11
C GLU A 208 3.12 4.09 19.93
N TYR A 209 2.65 4.37 18.73
CA TYR A 209 1.73 5.49 18.48
C TYR A 209 0.42 5.34 19.25
N VAL A 210 -0.19 4.15 19.24
CA VAL A 210 -1.44 3.88 19.97
C VAL A 210 -1.24 4.04 21.48
N LEU A 211 -0.13 3.56 22.05
CA LEU A 211 0.22 3.79 23.45
C LEU A 211 0.36 5.28 23.77
N GLY A 212 0.98 6.03 22.88
CA GLY A 212 1.07 7.49 22.97
C GLY A 212 -0.29 8.16 23.02
N GLU A 213 -1.22 7.74 22.16
CA GLU A 213 -2.60 8.24 22.14
C GLU A 213 -3.38 7.89 23.41
N LEU A 214 -3.25 6.67 23.92
CA LEU A 214 -3.88 6.25 25.17
C LEU A 214 -3.35 7.05 26.37
N ALA A 215 -2.03 7.23 26.47
CA ALA A 215 -1.40 8.06 27.49
C ALA A 215 -1.84 9.54 27.38
N ARG A 216 -1.94 10.07 26.15
CA ARG A 216 -2.42 11.44 25.90
C ARG A 216 -3.87 11.64 26.36
N GLN A 217 -4.75 10.68 26.07
CA GLN A 217 -6.16 10.70 26.50
C GLN A 217 -6.28 10.62 28.03
N ALA A 218 -5.38 9.88 28.68
CA ALA A 218 -5.31 9.79 30.14
C ALA A 218 -4.64 11.01 30.81
N GLY A 219 -4.16 12.01 30.01
CA GLY A 219 -3.43 13.16 30.53
C GLY A 219 -2.01 12.87 31.03
N GLN A 220 -1.49 11.70 30.71
CA GLN A 220 -0.15 11.22 31.08
C GLN A 220 0.89 11.74 30.06
N TRP A 221 1.04 13.08 30.00
CA TRP A 221 1.85 13.76 28.99
C TRP A 221 3.29 13.27 28.89
N PRO A 222 4.01 12.96 29.99
CA PRO A 222 5.38 12.42 29.90
C PRO A 222 5.44 11.07 29.20
N GLU A 223 4.52 10.16 29.52
CA GLU A 223 4.41 8.83 28.88
C GLU A 223 4.04 8.96 27.40
N ALA A 224 3.10 9.85 27.07
CA ALA A 224 2.73 10.15 25.68
C ALA A 224 3.93 10.64 24.87
N VAL A 225 4.75 11.56 25.40
CA VAL A 225 5.97 12.05 24.73
C VAL A 225 6.96 10.91 24.48
N GLU A 226 7.12 9.99 25.42
CA GLU A 226 8.03 8.85 25.29
C GLU A 226 7.59 7.92 24.15
N HIS A 227 6.31 7.52 24.15
CA HIS A 227 5.75 6.64 23.12
C HIS A 227 5.74 7.28 21.74
N PHE A 228 5.28 8.53 21.60
CA PHE A 228 5.33 9.22 20.30
C PHE A 228 6.75 9.43 19.79
N SER A 229 7.71 9.69 20.70
CA SER A 229 9.12 9.80 20.32
C SER A 229 9.68 8.47 19.80
N ARG A 230 9.27 7.35 20.38
CA ARG A 230 9.65 6.02 19.88
C ARG A 230 9.00 5.75 18.52
N ALA A 231 7.70 6.03 18.36
CA ALA A 231 7.00 5.87 17.09
C ALA A 231 7.67 6.68 15.97
N ALA A 232 7.97 7.96 16.22
CA ALA A 232 8.65 8.85 15.26
C ALA A 232 10.08 8.42 14.91
N LYS A 233 10.78 7.73 15.82
CA LYS A 233 12.10 7.15 15.53
C LYS A 233 12.02 5.89 14.70
N LEU A 234 11.01 5.06 14.94
CA LEU A 234 10.80 3.81 14.22
C LEU A 234 10.32 4.06 12.79
N ASP A 235 9.48 5.07 12.60
CA ASP A 235 9.01 5.50 11.28
C ASP A 235 9.12 7.03 11.14
N ALA A 236 10.16 7.47 10.44
CA ALA A 236 10.41 8.89 10.17
C ALA A 236 9.38 9.53 9.21
N GLY A 237 8.53 8.72 8.56
CA GLY A 237 7.42 9.18 7.71
C GLY A 237 6.09 9.30 8.47
N PHE A 238 6.04 8.96 9.74
CA PHE A 238 4.80 8.93 10.51
C PHE A 238 4.42 10.32 11.04
N GLY A 239 3.77 11.13 10.19
CA GLY A 239 3.39 12.52 10.51
C GLY A 239 2.57 12.67 11.78
N ASP A 240 1.59 11.78 12.01
CA ASP A 240 0.75 11.80 13.21
C ASP A 240 1.55 11.58 14.50
N ALA A 241 2.61 10.75 14.47
CA ALA A 241 3.48 10.55 15.64
C ALA A 241 4.25 11.84 16.01
N PHE A 242 4.73 12.57 15.00
CA PHE A 242 5.36 13.88 15.23
C PHE A 242 4.35 14.93 15.74
N LEU A 243 3.13 14.92 15.22
CA LEU A 243 2.07 15.81 15.70
C LEU A 243 1.68 15.48 17.14
N GLY A 244 1.54 14.20 17.49
CA GLY A 244 1.27 13.72 18.85
C GLY A 244 2.37 14.10 19.82
N LEU A 245 3.64 13.93 19.41
CA LEU A 245 4.82 14.32 20.18
C LEU A 245 4.81 15.83 20.50
N GLY A 246 4.66 16.65 19.46
CA GLY A 246 4.64 18.09 19.61
C GLY A 246 3.49 18.58 20.47
N SER A 247 2.28 18.03 20.27
CA SER A 247 1.09 18.37 21.07
C SER A 247 1.23 17.99 22.53
N SER A 248 1.85 16.84 22.81
CA SER A 248 2.12 16.38 24.19
C SER A 248 3.18 17.24 24.91
N LEU A 249 4.20 17.68 24.17
CA LEU A 249 5.19 18.66 24.67
C LEU A 249 4.53 20.01 24.98
N MET A 250 3.64 20.49 24.12
CA MET A 250 2.87 21.71 24.38
C MET A 250 2.02 21.60 25.63
N SER A 251 1.38 20.45 25.88
CA SER A 251 0.61 20.19 27.10
C SER A 251 1.46 20.25 28.36
N GLN A 252 2.76 19.90 28.24
CA GLN A 252 3.76 20.09 29.30
C GLN A 252 4.31 21.54 29.35
N LYS A 253 3.83 22.45 28.52
CA LYS A 253 4.32 23.83 28.35
C LYS A 253 5.75 23.91 27.83
N LYS A 254 6.28 22.87 27.24
CA LYS A 254 7.61 22.77 26.60
C LYS A 254 7.51 23.26 25.15
N PHE A 255 7.11 24.54 24.99
CA PHE A 255 6.82 25.11 23.67
C PHE A 255 8.04 25.14 22.73
N PRO A 256 9.27 25.48 23.19
CA PRO A 256 10.43 25.46 22.32
C PRO A 256 10.75 24.05 21.78
N GLU A 257 10.61 23.02 22.63
CA GLU A 257 10.90 21.63 22.26
C GLU A 257 9.83 21.04 21.34
N ALA A 258 8.58 21.57 21.39
CA ALA A 258 7.49 21.15 20.51
C ALA A 258 7.68 21.59 19.06
N ILE A 259 8.47 22.63 18.78
CA ILE A 259 8.59 23.22 17.45
C ILE A 259 9.15 22.22 16.44
N ALA A 260 10.27 21.60 16.69
CA ALA A 260 10.93 20.71 15.74
C ALA A 260 10.07 19.49 15.34
N PRO A 261 9.39 18.78 16.26
CA PRO A 261 8.41 17.75 15.88
C PRO A 261 7.26 18.30 15.04
N LEU A 262 6.71 19.47 15.40
CA LEU A 262 5.59 20.05 14.66
C LEU A 262 5.99 20.55 13.27
N GLU A 263 7.20 21.10 13.09
CA GLU A 263 7.76 21.42 11.77
C GLU A 263 7.86 20.15 10.90
N THR A 264 8.26 19.03 11.52
CA THR A 264 8.34 17.73 10.81
C THR A 264 6.95 17.25 10.44
N ALA A 265 5.96 17.33 11.32
CA ALA A 265 4.58 16.97 11.04
C ALA A 265 4.00 17.79 9.87
N VAL A 266 4.21 19.11 9.85
CA VAL A 266 3.79 20.00 8.76
C VAL A 266 4.51 19.64 7.45
N LYS A 267 5.79 19.30 7.49
CA LYS A 267 6.54 18.88 6.31
C LYS A 267 6.03 17.58 5.72
N LEU A 268 5.68 16.62 6.54
CA LEU A 268 5.16 15.31 6.12
C LEU A 268 3.72 15.43 5.63
N GLU A 269 2.92 16.25 6.29
CA GLU A 269 1.51 16.43 6.02
C GLU A 269 1.14 17.91 5.81
N PRO A 270 1.57 18.52 4.70
CA PRO A 270 1.37 19.96 4.47
C PRO A 270 -0.09 20.37 4.29
N ALA A 271 -0.99 19.41 4.13
CA ALA A 271 -2.43 19.65 4.06
C ALA A 271 -3.18 19.45 5.41
N ASN A 272 -2.46 19.16 6.50
CA ASN A 272 -3.04 18.93 7.82
C ASN A 272 -3.24 20.26 8.58
N PRO A 273 -4.47 20.77 8.71
CA PRO A 273 -4.70 22.07 9.38
C PRO A 273 -4.37 22.03 10.88
N THR A 274 -4.48 20.86 11.53
CA THR A 274 -4.15 20.70 12.95
C THR A 274 -2.66 20.83 13.20
N ALA A 275 -1.81 20.34 12.28
CA ALA A 275 -0.37 20.48 12.38
C ALA A 275 0.05 21.96 12.28
N HIS A 276 -0.48 22.70 11.31
CA HIS A 276 -0.22 24.13 11.17
C HIS A 276 -0.71 24.94 12.38
N TYR A 277 -1.91 24.64 12.90
CA TYR A 277 -2.41 25.31 14.09
C TYR A 277 -1.50 25.04 15.32
N SER A 278 -1.11 23.79 15.52
CA SER A 278 -0.26 23.41 16.66
C SER A 278 1.10 24.08 16.58
N LEU A 279 1.71 24.10 15.38
CA LEU A 279 2.97 24.76 15.14
C LEU A 279 2.88 26.29 15.37
N ALA A 280 1.80 26.92 14.90
CA ALA A 280 1.54 28.34 15.12
C ALA A 280 1.48 28.70 16.63
N VAL A 281 0.76 27.86 17.41
CA VAL A 281 0.68 28.03 18.86
C VAL A 281 2.05 27.83 19.51
N ALA A 282 2.80 26.80 19.11
CA ALA A 282 4.14 26.51 19.65
C ALA A 282 5.12 27.69 19.40
N TYR A 283 5.19 28.20 18.16
CA TYR A 283 5.98 29.38 17.83
C TYR A 283 5.57 30.61 18.66
N THR A 284 4.29 30.92 18.70
CA THR A 284 3.77 32.09 19.43
C THR A 284 4.14 32.01 20.92
N ARG A 285 3.96 30.85 21.55
CA ARG A 285 4.26 30.61 22.96
C ARG A 285 5.76 30.55 23.27
N ALA A 286 6.58 30.18 22.28
CA ALA A 286 8.03 30.25 22.36
C ALA A 286 8.62 31.64 22.07
N GLY A 287 7.75 32.67 21.80
CA GLY A 287 8.19 34.04 21.52
C GLY A 287 8.46 34.34 20.03
N ARG A 288 8.33 33.34 19.13
CA ARG A 288 8.55 33.43 17.68
C ARG A 288 7.23 33.86 16.98
N LYS A 289 6.77 35.08 17.29
CA LYS A 289 5.42 35.54 16.89
C LYS A 289 5.23 35.63 15.39
N GLU A 290 6.22 36.11 14.64
CA GLU A 290 6.12 36.27 13.18
C GLU A 290 5.93 34.93 12.46
N GLU A 291 6.62 33.88 12.92
CA GLU A 291 6.49 32.53 12.38
C GLU A 291 5.12 31.93 12.75
N GLY A 292 4.68 32.18 13.98
CA GLY A 292 3.34 31.77 14.41
C GLY A 292 2.23 32.39 13.57
N GLU A 293 2.34 33.68 13.24
CA GLU A 293 1.36 34.38 12.39
C GLU A 293 1.29 33.80 10.96
N LYS A 294 2.45 33.41 10.39
CA LYS A 294 2.51 32.75 9.08
C LYS A 294 1.75 31.42 9.11
N GLU A 295 2.01 30.58 10.09
CA GLU A 295 1.35 29.29 10.22
C GLU A 295 -0.16 29.45 10.49
N PHE A 296 -0.58 30.44 11.31
CA PHE A 296 -1.99 30.75 11.49
C PHE A 296 -2.65 31.24 10.19
N ALA A 297 -1.94 31.97 9.32
CA ALA A 297 -2.47 32.39 8.03
C ALA A 297 -2.73 31.19 7.12
N ILE A 298 -1.79 30.23 7.06
CA ILE A 298 -1.94 28.97 6.31
C ILE A 298 -3.15 28.18 6.84
N HIS A 299 -3.22 28.00 8.15
CA HIS A 299 -4.35 27.30 8.78
C HIS A 299 -5.69 27.94 8.39
N ARG A 300 -5.83 29.28 8.50
CA ARG A 300 -7.06 30.00 8.11
C ARG A 300 -7.42 29.79 6.64
N GLN A 301 -6.43 29.82 5.75
CA GLN A 301 -6.65 29.60 4.32
C GLN A 301 -7.19 28.19 4.04
N MET A 302 -6.66 27.18 4.75
CA MET A 302 -7.13 25.79 4.64
C MET A 302 -8.57 25.65 5.11
N MET A 303 -8.91 26.27 6.25
CA MET A 303 -10.26 26.23 6.80
C MET A 303 -11.28 26.90 5.88
N GLN A 304 -10.91 28.00 5.21
CA GLN A 304 -11.77 28.68 4.23
C GLN A 304 -12.03 27.82 2.98
N LYS A 305 -11.02 27.12 2.48
CA LYS A 305 -11.17 26.21 1.33
C LYS A 305 -12.09 25.02 1.63
N ASN A 306 -12.13 24.59 2.88
CA ASN A 306 -12.92 23.43 3.32
C ASN A 306 -14.36 23.80 3.72
N GLN A 307 -14.74 25.10 3.72
CA GLN A 307 -16.12 25.49 3.91
C GLN A 307 -16.92 25.23 2.61
N PRO A 308 -18.05 24.50 2.67
CA PRO A 308 -18.89 24.33 1.50
C PRO A 308 -19.40 25.71 1.04
N ALA A 309 -19.38 25.95 -0.27
CA ALA A 309 -19.72 27.20 -0.93
C ALA A 309 -21.14 27.74 -0.67
N GLY A 310 -21.92 27.12 0.23
CA GLY A 310 -23.28 27.48 0.58
C GLY A 310 -23.47 28.23 1.92
N ALA A 311 -22.42 28.32 2.76
CA ALA A 311 -22.58 28.91 4.11
C ALA A 311 -22.46 30.46 4.17
N ALA A 312 -22.13 31.11 3.05
CA ALA A 312 -21.93 32.56 3.00
C ALA A 312 -23.21 33.39 2.66
N ALA A 313 -24.34 32.74 2.37
CA ALA A 313 -25.54 33.42 1.87
C ALA A 313 -26.58 33.81 2.95
N ASP A 314 -26.46 33.37 4.21
CA ASP A 314 -27.49 33.59 5.23
C ASP A 314 -27.16 34.65 6.30
N SER A 315 -26.19 35.52 6.06
CA SER A 315 -25.89 36.66 6.96
C SER A 315 -26.19 38.01 6.31
N GLU A 316 -27.41 38.21 5.79
CA GLU A 316 -27.93 39.56 5.62
C GLU A 316 -28.47 40.08 6.97
N PRO A 317 -28.03 41.26 7.44
CA PRO A 317 -28.58 41.84 8.65
C PRO A 317 -30.02 42.26 8.38
N GLN A 318 -30.99 41.65 9.05
CA GLN A 318 -32.37 42.14 9.09
C GLN A 318 -32.36 43.56 9.66
N SER A 319 -32.61 44.53 8.79
CA SER A 319 -32.89 45.90 9.17
C SER A 319 -34.20 45.92 10.01
N GLN A 320 -34.05 46.13 11.29
CA GLN A 320 -35.19 46.41 12.18
C GLN A 320 -35.84 47.70 11.74
N GLY A 321 -37.02 47.59 11.10
CA GLY A 321 -37.93 48.68 10.88
C GLY A 321 -38.53 49.11 12.21
N SER A 322 -38.35 50.37 12.58
CA SER A 322 -38.99 51.02 13.72
C SER A 322 -40.51 51.15 13.48
N PRO A 323 -41.35 50.88 14.48
CA PRO A 323 -42.77 51.22 14.40
C PRO A 323 -43.02 52.72 14.73
N GLN A 324 -43.82 53.35 13.93
CA GLN A 324 -44.55 54.58 14.27
C GLN A 324 -45.77 54.26 15.11
#